data_50775abddab39ab7c9c59fbbf7912de4
#
_entry.id   50775abddab39ab7c9c59fbbf7912de4
#
_cell.length_a   1.000
_cell.length_b   1.000
_cell.length_c   1.000
_cell.angle_alpha   90.00
_cell.angle_beta   90.00
_cell.angle_gamma   90.00
#
_symmetry.space_group_name_H-M   'P 1'
#
loop_
_entity.id
_entity.type
_entity.pdbx_description
1 polymer ?
#
loop_
_entity_poly.entity_id
_entity_poly.type
_entity_poly.pdbx_seq_one_letter_code
_entity_poly.pdbx_strand_id
1 'polypeptide(L)'
;MRRGVETIASGRTERPYGTFTSYEAFDRTDDSQLERVLSNVRPDVLLDLACYRPGEVEAATRLFKGDRYVFVSTGVYPNLDGRPAREEDFVPLDGEPPAELDYLGGKRWCETMLARTRDFPWTVVRPPAIFGPSDHTLRIAAYLERVADGGPLLVPAESYERQAGLAWVKDVGFACALACDLRRDAHRKAYNVAFEGVSLRDLIEGIARAMGVAPRLHPIPYAELPDGASPYGPDPRRAAGYVLDRARRELGFEPSALEDALAETLAWYRVARPSHPGYANRPQELAVAGAA
;
A
#
# COMPACT_ATOMS: atom_id res chain seq x y z
N MET A 1 -21.92 0.55 1.94
CA MET A 1 -23.37 0.85 1.94
C MET A 1 -24.26 -0.20 2.63
N ARG A 2 -23.89 -1.46 2.75
CA ARG A 2 -24.75 -2.48 3.42
C ARG A 2 -25.02 -2.28 4.94
N ARG A 3 -24.46 -1.23 5.59
CA ARG A 3 -24.57 -0.98 7.04
C ARG A 3 -25.24 0.36 7.39
N GLY A 4 -25.91 1.02 6.45
CA GLY A 4 -26.56 2.31 6.70
C GLY A 4 -25.60 3.47 6.95
N VAL A 5 -24.35 3.36 6.48
CA VAL A 5 -23.37 4.44 6.54
C VAL A 5 -23.46 5.26 5.26
N GLU A 6 -23.66 6.57 5.40
CA GLU A 6 -23.53 7.50 4.30
C GLU A 6 -22.05 7.63 3.94
N THR A 7 -21.72 7.44 2.67
CA THR A 7 -20.35 7.50 2.18
C THR A 7 -20.22 8.57 1.11
N ILE A 8 -19.41 9.59 1.36
CA ILE A 8 -19.13 10.68 0.45
C ILE A 8 -17.71 10.50 -0.06
N ALA A 9 -17.56 10.24 -1.36
CA ALA A 9 -16.26 10.16 -1.99
C ALA A 9 -15.81 11.53 -2.47
N SER A 10 -14.50 11.73 -2.61
CA SER A 10 -13.95 12.98 -3.11
C SER A 10 -12.68 12.76 -3.93
N GLY A 11 -12.38 13.72 -4.81
CA GLY A 11 -11.18 13.74 -5.63
C GLY A 11 -11.17 14.96 -6.54
N ARG A 12 -10.07 15.17 -7.29
CA ARG A 12 -9.93 16.33 -8.18
C ARG A 12 -10.81 16.28 -9.42
N THR A 13 -11.22 15.11 -9.85
CA THR A 13 -12.04 14.91 -11.03
C THR A 13 -13.32 14.21 -10.66
N GLU A 14 -14.44 14.58 -11.27
CA GLU A 14 -15.69 13.87 -11.09
C GLU A 14 -15.54 12.41 -11.52
N ARG A 15 -16.05 11.52 -10.65
CA ARG A 15 -16.18 10.09 -10.96
C ARG A 15 -17.63 9.70 -10.82
N PRO A 16 -18.37 9.55 -11.93
CA PRO A 16 -19.80 9.27 -11.90
C PRO A 16 -20.14 7.86 -11.43
N TYR A 17 -19.12 6.98 -11.26
CA TYR A 17 -19.33 5.58 -10.89
C TYR A 17 -18.58 5.23 -9.61
N GLY A 18 -19.27 4.58 -8.68
CA GLY A 18 -18.70 4.13 -7.43
C GLY A 18 -19.77 3.61 -6.47
N THR A 19 -19.32 3.09 -5.34
CA THR A 19 -20.19 2.60 -4.25
C THR A 19 -20.27 3.64 -3.13
N PHE A 20 -20.56 4.89 -3.47
CA PHE A 20 -20.72 6.01 -2.54
C PHE A 20 -22.12 6.65 -2.68
N THR A 21 -22.55 7.38 -1.67
CA THR A 21 -23.83 8.08 -1.65
C THR A 21 -23.80 9.34 -2.47
N SER A 22 -22.70 10.11 -2.37
CA SER A 22 -22.46 11.33 -3.15
C SER A 22 -20.97 11.52 -3.41
N TYR A 23 -20.64 12.47 -4.27
CA TYR A 23 -19.25 12.79 -4.65
C TYR A 23 -19.02 14.30 -4.60
N GLU A 24 -17.91 14.71 -3.96
CA GLU A 24 -17.46 16.10 -3.90
C GLU A 24 -16.15 16.26 -4.69
N ALA A 25 -16.20 17.01 -5.78
CA ALA A 25 -15.02 17.33 -6.57
C ALA A 25 -14.28 18.54 -5.97
N PHE A 26 -13.04 18.33 -5.51
CA PHE A 26 -12.20 19.40 -5.00
C PHE A 26 -10.72 19.01 -4.98
N ASP A 27 -9.84 20.01 -4.94
CA ASP A 27 -8.42 19.81 -4.69
C ASP A 27 -8.16 19.80 -3.17
N ARG A 28 -7.76 18.66 -2.66
CA ARG A 28 -7.45 18.44 -1.25
C ARG A 28 -6.26 19.30 -0.76
N THR A 29 -5.37 19.72 -1.67
CA THR A 29 -4.21 20.56 -1.36
C THR A 29 -4.55 22.07 -1.28
N ASP A 30 -5.77 22.43 -1.62
CA ASP A 30 -6.32 23.79 -1.45
C ASP A 30 -7.12 23.85 -0.13
N ASP A 31 -6.55 24.49 0.87
CA ASP A 31 -7.14 24.62 2.20
C ASP A 31 -8.55 25.21 2.17
N SER A 32 -8.83 26.17 1.29
CA SER A 32 -10.15 26.81 1.19
C SER A 32 -11.22 25.87 0.65
N GLN A 33 -10.84 25.03 -0.32
CA GLN A 33 -11.73 24.00 -0.85
C GLN A 33 -11.97 22.89 0.18
N LEU A 34 -10.91 22.46 0.89
CA LEU A 34 -11.00 21.47 1.95
C LEU A 34 -11.91 21.98 3.08
N GLU A 35 -11.72 23.23 3.53
CA GLU A 35 -12.56 23.86 4.56
C GLU A 35 -14.04 23.92 4.14
N ARG A 36 -14.31 24.38 2.92
CA ARG A 36 -15.66 24.43 2.35
C ARG A 36 -16.34 23.07 2.38
N VAL A 37 -15.64 22.02 1.90
CA VAL A 37 -16.21 20.68 1.83
C VAL A 37 -16.44 20.11 3.23
N LEU A 38 -15.45 20.19 4.13
CA LEU A 38 -15.60 19.68 5.50
C LEU A 38 -16.69 20.42 6.28
N SER A 39 -16.85 21.74 6.07
CA SER A 39 -17.90 22.53 6.72
C SER A 39 -19.30 22.18 6.21
N ASN A 40 -19.45 21.87 4.92
CA ASN A 40 -20.72 21.49 4.32
C ASN A 40 -21.12 20.05 4.67
N VAL A 41 -20.18 19.12 4.53
CA VAL A 41 -20.40 17.69 4.73
C VAL A 41 -20.48 17.33 6.21
N ARG A 42 -19.63 17.93 7.06
CA ARG A 42 -19.46 17.62 8.49
C ARG A 42 -19.35 16.13 8.77
N PRO A 43 -18.36 15.43 8.17
CA PRO A 43 -18.24 13.99 8.31
C PRO A 43 -17.85 13.60 9.74
N ASP A 44 -18.47 12.55 10.29
CA ASP A 44 -18.06 11.94 11.56
C ASP A 44 -16.67 11.31 11.42
N VAL A 45 -16.38 10.75 10.23
CA VAL A 45 -15.11 10.09 9.93
C VAL A 45 -14.56 10.61 8.61
N LEU A 46 -13.27 10.98 8.59
CA LEU A 46 -12.53 11.33 7.38
C LEU A 46 -11.48 10.24 7.08
N LEU A 47 -11.65 9.50 5.98
CA LEU A 47 -10.65 8.58 5.45
C LEU A 47 -9.79 9.31 4.40
N ASP A 48 -8.52 9.55 4.73
CA ASP A 48 -7.58 10.29 3.87
C ASP A 48 -6.58 9.36 3.19
N LEU A 49 -6.81 9.10 1.90
CA LEU A 49 -5.96 8.28 1.03
C LEU A 49 -4.90 9.12 0.30
N ALA A 50 -5.08 10.44 0.24
CA ALA A 50 -4.34 11.33 -0.64
C ALA A 50 -3.47 12.36 0.10
N CYS A 51 -3.16 12.13 1.36
CA CYS A 51 -2.26 12.97 2.14
C CYS A 51 -0.81 12.51 1.95
N TYR A 52 0.04 13.37 1.41
CA TYR A 52 1.44 13.06 1.08
C TYR A 52 2.44 14.04 1.69
N ARG A 53 1.98 15.17 2.22
CA ARG A 53 2.82 16.25 2.72
C ARG A 53 2.43 16.66 4.14
N PRO A 54 3.38 17.07 4.99
CA PRO A 54 3.12 17.53 6.35
C PRO A 54 2.07 18.64 6.45
N GLY A 55 2.13 19.66 5.59
CA GLY A 55 1.15 20.75 5.56
C GLY A 55 -0.29 20.29 5.30
N GLU A 56 -0.45 19.17 4.61
CA GLU A 56 -1.76 18.57 4.38
C GLU A 56 -2.33 17.92 5.66
N VAL A 57 -1.48 17.39 6.55
CA VAL A 57 -1.87 16.93 7.89
C VAL A 57 -2.26 18.14 8.76
N GLU A 58 -1.47 19.22 8.70
CA GLU A 58 -1.78 20.45 9.44
C GLU A 58 -3.15 21.02 9.06
N ALA A 59 -3.45 21.09 7.75
CA ALA A 59 -4.75 21.49 7.26
C ALA A 59 -5.87 20.56 7.79
N ALA A 60 -5.69 19.24 7.72
CA ALA A 60 -6.65 18.28 8.22
C ALA A 60 -6.87 18.43 9.75
N THR A 61 -5.81 18.57 10.55
CA THR A 61 -5.92 18.73 12.00
C THR A 61 -6.61 20.02 12.40
N ARG A 62 -6.45 21.08 11.62
CA ARG A 62 -7.10 22.37 11.83
C ARG A 62 -8.59 22.37 11.45
N LEU A 63 -8.93 21.73 10.33
CA LEU A 63 -10.23 21.89 9.67
C LEU A 63 -11.22 20.75 9.98
N PHE A 64 -10.75 19.52 10.16
CA PHE A 64 -11.61 18.39 10.48
C PHE A 64 -12.06 18.44 11.95
N LYS A 65 -13.38 18.28 12.20
CA LYS A 65 -14.01 18.35 13.53
C LYS A 65 -14.83 17.11 13.89
N GLY A 66 -14.70 16.03 13.12
CA GLY A 66 -15.37 14.77 13.40
C GLY A 66 -14.65 13.91 14.44
N ASP A 67 -15.15 12.69 14.61
CA ASP A 67 -14.74 11.77 15.66
C ASP A 67 -13.51 10.93 15.33
N ARG A 68 -13.18 10.76 14.03
CA ARG A 68 -12.00 9.99 13.61
C ARG A 68 -11.45 10.40 12.25
N TYR A 69 -10.16 10.69 12.24
CA TYR A 69 -9.36 10.87 11.03
C TYR A 69 -8.56 9.60 10.77
N VAL A 70 -8.82 8.91 9.67
CA VAL A 70 -8.10 7.71 9.26
C VAL A 70 -7.11 8.06 8.16
N PHE A 71 -5.83 8.01 8.47
CA PHE A 71 -4.74 8.27 7.52
C PHE A 71 -4.21 6.98 6.93
N VAL A 72 -4.22 6.86 5.60
CA VAL A 72 -3.56 5.74 4.91
C VAL A 72 -2.11 6.11 4.61
N SER A 73 -1.21 5.49 5.36
CA SER A 73 0.23 5.65 5.26
C SER A 73 0.86 4.60 4.35
N THR A 74 2.04 4.13 4.69
CA THR A 74 2.79 3.06 4.03
C THR A 74 3.75 2.40 5.03
N GLY A 75 4.68 1.57 4.57
CA GLY A 75 5.73 0.97 5.40
C GLY A 75 6.83 1.97 5.77
N VAL A 76 6.56 2.86 6.72
CA VAL A 76 7.43 3.99 7.15
C VAL A 76 8.50 3.61 8.18
N TYR A 77 8.87 2.35 8.26
CA TYR A 77 9.79 1.84 9.27
C TYR A 77 11.26 2.11 8.96
N PRO A 78 12.13 2.21 9.99
CA PRO A 78 13.57 2.22 9.79
C PRO A 78 14.06 0.86 9.26
N ASN A 79 15.37 0.74 9.01
CA ASN A 79 15.96 -0.58 8.75
C ASN A 79 15.84 -1.46 10.01
N LEU A 80 15.27 -2.65 9.86
CA LEU A 80 15.04 -3.63 10.92
C LEU A 80 15.83 -4.92 10.71
N ASP A 81 16.87 -4.89 9.90
CA ASP A 81 17.77 -6.02 9.60
C ASP A 81 17.02 -7.30 9.17
N GLY A 82 15.95 -7.10 8.38
CA GLY A 82 15.14 -8.18 7.80
C GLY A 82 14.12 -8.82 8.75
N ARG A 83 13.99 -8.35 10.00
CA ARG A 83 12.89 -8.80 10.86
C ARG A 83 11.57 -8.13 10.49
N PRO A 84 10.42 -8.80 10.72
CA PRO A 84 9.11 -8.21 10.49
C PRO A 84 8.87 -6.96 11.34
N ALA A 85 8.28 -5.94 10.74
CA ALA A 85 7.97 -4.68 11.39
C ALA A 85 6.73 -4.78 12.29
N ARG A 86 6.84 -4.24 13.50
CA ARG A 86 5.73 -3.99 14.41
C ARG A 86 5.37 -2.51 14.39
N GLU A 87 4.16 -2.16 14.80
CA GLU A 87 3.72 -0.76 14.82
C GLU A 87 4.59 0.12 15.74
N GLU A 88 5.15 -0.46 16.80
CA GLU A 88 6.04 0.18 17.77
C GLU A 88 7.43 0.52 17.19
N ASP A 89 7.81 -0.09 16.09
CA ASP A 89 9.09 0.20 15.42
C ASP A 89 9.09 1.55 14.67
N PHE A 90 7.94 2.19 14.56
CA PHE A 90 7.88 3.55 14.04
C PHE A 90 8.44 4.53 15.06
N VAL A 91 9.44 5.28 14.63
CA VAL A 91 10.03 6.36 15.42
C VAL A 91 9.71 7.68 14.74
N PRO A 92 8.95 8.58 15.41
CA PRO A 92 8.75 9.94 14.90
C PRO A 92 10.08 10.65 14.63
N LEU A 93 10.12 11.45 13.59
CA LEU A 93 11.31 12.23 13.23
C LEU A 93 11.44 13.45 14.14
N ASP A 94 12.66 13.88 14.38
CA ASP A 94 12.95 15.12 15.12
C ASP A 94 13.02 16.33 14.17
N GLY A 95 12.87 17.53 14.73
CA GLY A 95 12.98 18.80 14.00
C GLY A 95 11.77 19.11 13.13
N GLU A 96 12.01 19.82 12.03
CA GLU A 96 11.02 20.26 11.04
C GLU A 96 11.17 19.48 9.74
N PRO A 97 10.07 19.30 8.96
CA PRO A 97 10.16 18.61 7.68
C PRO A 97 11.02 19.40 6.68
N PRO A 98 11.87 18.70 5.88
CA PRO A 98 12.57 19.32 4.78
C PRO A 98 11.61 19.91 3.74
N ALA A 99 12.06 20.90 2.98
CA ALA A 99 11.28 21.52 1.90
C ALA A 99 10.92 20.51 0.80
N GLU A 100 11.85 19.60 0.49
CA GLU A 100 11.66 18.55 -0.49
C GLU A 100 11.63 17.18 0.19
N LEU A 101 10.60 16.41 -0.14
CA LEU A 101 10.37 15.07 0.38
C LEU A 101 9.99 14.14 -0.77
N ASP A 102 10.61 12.97 -0.80
CA ASP A 102 10.10 11.86 -1.60
C ASP A 102 8.79 11.30 -1.00
N TYR A 103 8.19 10.33 -1.66
CA TYR A 103 6.93 9.71 -1.22
C TYR A 103 7.05 9.14 0.21
N LEU A 104 8.10 8.37 0.47
CA LEU A 104 8.28 7.70 1.77
C LEU A 104 8.55 8.71 2.88
N GLY A 105 9.41 9.67 2.62
CA GLY A 105 9.71 10.79 3.54
C GLY A 105 8.46 11.60 3.86
N GLY A 106 7.65 11.91 2.84
CA GLY A 106 6.39 12.63 3.02
C GLY A 106 5.42 11.86 3.93
N LYS A 107 5.18 10.57 3.67
CA LYS A 107 4.32 9.73 4.52
C LYS A 107 4.85 9.61 5.95
N ARG A 108 6.16 9.45 6.12
CA ARG A 108 6.80 9.38 7.44
C ARG A 108 6.65 10.67 8.23
N TRP A 109 6.81 11.83 7.56
CA TRP A 109 6.58 13.12 8.19
C TRP A 109 5.10 13.36 8.52
N CYS A 110 4.17 12.94 7.67
CA CYS A 110 2.74 12.99 7.98
C CYS A 110 2.42 12.22 9.27
N GLU A 111 2.93 11.01 9.44
CA GLU A 111 2.75 10.25 10.68
C GLU A 111 3.43 10.91 11.89
N THR A 112 4.62 11.49 11.69
CA THR A 112 5.31 12.26 12.74
C THR A 112 4.46 13.43 13.22
N MET A 113 3.86 14.18 12.30
CA MET A 113 2.95 15.29 12.64
C MET A 113 1.73 14.80 13.41
N LEU A 114 1.09 13.72 12.97
CA LEU A 114 -0.04 13.11 13.69
C LEU A 114 0.36 12.66 15.10
N ALA A 115 1.50 12.00 15.26
CA ALA A 115 2.00 11.55 16.56
C ALA A 115 2.25 12.71 17.54
N ARG A 116 2.66 13.88 17.05
CA ARG A 116 2.89 15.10 17.83
C ARG A 116 1.59 15.82 18.26
N THR A 117 0.46 15.59 17.57
CA THR A 117 -0.80 16.20 17.96
C THR A 117 -1.33 15.60 19.27
N ARG A 118 -1.87 16.41 20.19
CA ARG A 118 -2.38 15.91 21.49
C ARG A 118 -3.83 15.42 21.42
N ASP A 119 -4.72 16.22 20.87
CA ASP A 119 -6.17 16.03 20.97
C ASP A 119 -6.85 15.66 19.66
N PHE A 120 -6.07 15.44 18.59
CA PHE A 120 -6.62 15.08 17.29
C PHE A 120 -6.92 13.57 17.21
N PRO A 121 -8.13 13.14 16.75
CA PRO A 121 -8.58 11.76 16.80
C PRO A 121 -8.07 10.95 15.60
N TRP A 122 -6.77 10.76 15.48
CA TRP A 122 -6.20 10.03 14.34
C TRP A 122 -6.16 8.51 14.52
N THR A 123 -6.21 7.82 13.42
CA THR A 123 -5.89 6.39 13.24
C THR A 123 -5.04 6.24 11.98
N VAL A 124 -4.03 5.39 11.99
CA VAL A 124 -3.15 5.17 10.83
C VAL A 124 -3.28 3.73 10.34
N VAL A 125 -3.44 3.55 9.04
CA VAL A 125 -3.37 2.26 8.35
C VAL A 125 -2.08 2.22 7.53
N ARG A 126 -1.23 1.23 7.75
CA ARG A 126 0.09 1.08 7.11
C ARG A 126 0.13 -0.12 6.16
N PRO A 127 -0.40 0.00 4.94
CA PRO A 127 -0.19 -1.02 3.92
C PRO A 127 1.19 -0.84 3.30
N PRO A 128 1.94 -1.93 3.04
CA PRO A 128 3.15 -1.86 2.21
C PRO A 128 2.80 -1.73 0.72
N ALA A 129 3.51 -2.39 -0.17
CA ALA A 129 3.21 -2.38 -1.59
C ALA A 129 1.86 -3.06 -1.87
N ILE A 130 0.88 -2.26 -2.29
CA ILE A 130 -0.48 -2.74 -2.59
C ILE A 130 -0.52 -3.29 -4.00
N PHE A 131 -1.22 -4.40 -4.20
CA PHE A 131 -1.55 -4.95 -5.52
C PHE A 131 -3.02 -5.37 -5.62
N GLY A 132 -3.48 -5.59 -6.85
CA GLY A 132 -4.83 -6.08 -7.12
C GLY A 132 -5.39 -5.55 -8.43
N PRO A 133 -6.69 -5.75 -8.69
CA PRO A 133 -7.37 -5.15 -9.83
C PRO A 133 -7.21 -3.63 -9.85
N SER A 134 -6.92 -3.08 -11.02
CA SER A 134 -6.70 -1.64 -11.25
C SER A 134 -5.44 -1.07 -10.58
N ASP A 135 -4.45 -1.90 -10.24
CA ASP A 135 -3.15 -1.44 -9.76
C ASP A 135 -2.46 -0.62 -10.86
N HIS A 136 -2.33 0.70 -10.63
CA HIS A 136 -1.67 1.61 -11.58
C HIS A 136 -0.14 1.46 -11.60
N THR A 137 0.44 0.81 -10.59
CA THR A 137 1.89 0.54 -10.55
C THR A 137 2.29 -0.66 -11.40
N LEU A 138 1.34 -1.51 -11.73
CA LEU A 138 1.48 -2.70 -12.59
C LEU A 138 2.60 -3.68 -12.15
N ARG A 139 2.99 -3.65 -10.86
CA ARG A 139 4.10 -4.50 -10.38
C ARG A 139 3.81 -5.99 -10.53
N ILE A 140 2.56 -6.42 -10.28
CA ILE A 140 2.14 -7.80 -10.52
C ILE A 140 2.18 -8.13 -12.03
N ALA A 141 1.78 -7.20 -12.90
CA ALA A 141 1.86 -7.40 -14.34
C ALA A 141 3.29 -7.70 -14.80
N ALA A 142 4.30 -7.07 -14.19
CA ALA A 142 5.70 -7.33 -14.47
C ALA A 142 6.09 -8.82 -14.28
N TYR A 143 5.59 -9.45 -13.21
CA TYR A 143 5.82 -10.88 -12.99
C TYR A 143 4.95 -11.76 -13.90
N LEU A 144 3.68 -11.39 -14.10
CA LEU A 144 2.78 -12.12 -14.99
C LEU A 144 3.33 -12.21 -16.41
N GLU A 145 3.88 -11.12 -16.96
CA GLU A 145 4.48 -11.07 -18.29
C GLU A 145 5.72 -12.00 -18.39
N ARG A 146 6.60 -11.95 -17.38
CA ARG A 146 7.83 -12.78 -17.34
C ARG A 146 7.55 -14.26 -17.10
N VAL A 147 6.53 -14.57 -16.32
CA VAL A 147 6.08 -15.96 -16.14
C VAL A 147 5.41 -16.47 -17.42
N ALA A 148 4.65 -15.63 -18.12
CA ALA A 148 3.96 -15.99 -19.36
C ALA A 148 4.93 -16.25 -20.51
N ASP A 149 6.04 -15.52 -20.61
CA ASP A 149 7.03 -15.70 -21.69
C ASP A 149 7.90 -16.95 -21.51
N GLY A 150 7.87 -17.59 -20.33
CA GLY A 150 8.61 -18.83 -20.02
C GLY A 150 10.13 -18.67 -19.91
N GLY A 151 10.64 -17.46 -20.04
CA GLY A 151 12.06 -17.15 -19.85
C GLY A 151 12.48 -17.13 -18.37
N PRO A 152 13.79 -17.06 -18.08
CA PRO A 152 14.28 -16.90 -16.71
C PRO A 152 13.79 -15.58 -16.10
N LEU A 153 13.37 -15.66 -14.84
CA LEU A 153 12.91 -14.52 -14.04
C LEU A 153 13.98 -14.17 -13.03
N LEU A 154 14.59 -13.01 -13.19
CA LEU A 154 15.62 -12.51 -12.27
C LEU A 154 15.02 -12.18 -10.91
N VAL A 155 15.65 -12.69 -9.86
CA VAL A 155 15.25 -12.43 -8.47
C VAL A 155 16.46 -12.11 -7.59
N PRO A 156 16.30 -11.28 -6.53
CA PRO A 156 17.42 -10.94 -5.64
C PRO A 156 17.84 -12.15 -4.81
N ALA A 157 19.04 -12.69 -5.03
CA ALA A 157 19.54 -13.89 -4.37
C ALA A 157 19.50 -13.80 -2.84
N GLU A 158 19.77 -12.61 -2.27
CA GLU A 158 19.85 -12.40 -0.82
C GLU A 158 18.49 -12.31 -0.12
N SER A 159 17.43 -12.08 -0.87
CA SER A 159 16.15 -11.69 -0.24
C SER A 159 14.89 -12.29 -0.88
N TYR A 160 14.99 -13.07 -1.99
CA TYR A 160 13.77 -13.57 -2.62
C TYR A 160 13.00 -14.58 -1.76
N GLU A 161 13.66 -15.23 -0.81
CA GLU A 161 13.02 -16.09 0.19
C GLU A 161 12.55 -15.33 1.45
N ARG A 162 12.90 -14.05 1.58
CA ARG A 162 12.45 -13.24 2.70
C ARG A 162 11.02 -12.77 2.48
N GLN A 163 10.32 -12.50 3.58
CA GLN A 163 8.98 -11.94 3.52
C GLN A 163 8.99 -10.63 2.73
N ALA A 164 8.14 -10.54 1.74
CA ALA A 164 7.92 -9.33 0.96
C ALA A 164 6.80 -8.50 1.59
N GLY A 165 6.99 -7.19 1.64
CA GLY A 165 5.95 -6.27 2.10
C GLY A 165 4.85 -6.13 1.05
N LEU A 166 3.81 -6.95 1.13
CA LEU A 166 2.71 -7.02 0.18
C LEU A 166 1.36 -6.88 0.86
N ALA A 167 0.43 -6.19 0.22
CA ALA A 167 -0.96 -6.10 0.67
C ALA A 167 -1.92 -6.20 -0.54
N TRP A 168 -3.05 -6.87 -0.35
CA TRP A 168 -4.09 -6.89 -1.36
C TRP A 168 -5.02 -5.68 -1.22
N VAL A 169 -5.38 -5.06 -2.35
CA VAL A 169 -6.18 -3.84 -2.37
C VAL A 169 -7.52 -3.97 -1.62
N LYS A 170 -8.18 -5.13 -1.68
CA LYS A 170 -9.43 -5.36 -0.95
C LYS A 170 -9.24 -5.48 0.55
N ASP A 171 -8.14 -6.12 0.99
CA ASP A 171 -7.79 -6.20 2.41
C ASP A 171 -7.47 -4.82 2.97
N VAL A 172 -6.77 -3.99 2.21
CA VAL A 172 -6.50 -2.60 2.59
C VAL A 172 -7.82 -1.81 2.71
N GLY A 173 -8.71 -1.95 1.73
CA GLY A 173 -10.04 -1.33 1.78
C GLY A 173 -10.87 -1.82 2.97
N PHE A 174 -10.82 -3.11 3.28
CA PHE A 174 -11.51 -3.69 4.43
C PHE A 174 -10.93 -3.18 5.76
N ALA A 175 -9.60 -3.15 5.89
CA ALA A 175 -8.93 -2.61 7.06
C ALA A 175 -9.24 -1.12 7.29
N CYS A 176 -9.29 -0.32 6.21
CA CYS A 176 -9.74 1.07 6.27
C CYS A 176 -11.19 1.17 6.80
N ALA A 177 -12.09 0.31 6.32
CA ALA A 177 -13.47 0.30 6.80
C ALA A 177 -13.57 -0.10 8.28
N LEU A 178 -12.73 -1.04 8.75
CA LEU A 178 -12.65 -1.40 10.16
C LEU A 178 -12.08 -0.25 11.01
N ALA A 179 -11.06 0.46 10.50
CA ALA A 179 -10.47 1.63 11.15
C ALA A 179 -11.46 2.81 11.25
N CYS A 180 -12.38 2.94 10.28
CA CYS A 180 -13.45 3.94 10.29
C CYS A 180 -14.61 3.59 11.25
N ASP A 181 -14.72 2.36 11.74
CA ASP A 181 -15.80 1.95 12.65
C ASP A 181 -15.59 2.56 14.05
N LEU A 182 -16.37 3.57 14.40
CA LEU A 182 -16.28 4.30 15.67
C LEU A 182 -16.53 3.42 16.93
N ARG A 183 -17.11 2.23 16.77
CA ARG A 183 -17.29 1.26 17.87
C ARG A 183 -15.99 0.57 18.25
N ARG A 184 -14.93 0.68 17.44
CA ARG A 184 -13.62 0.11 17.71
C ARG A 184 -12.72 1.13 18.38
N ASP A 185 -11.95 0.69 19.38
CA ASP A 185 -10.95 1.54 20.02
C ASP A 185 -9.68 1.61 19.17
N ALA A 186 -9.74 2.43 18.11
CA ALA A 186 -8.63 2.69 17.21
C ALA A 186 -8.04 4.11 17.35
N HIS A 187 -8.44 4.83 18.41
CA HIS A 187 -8.00 6.20 18.65
C HIS A 187 -6.51 6.29 18.93
N ARG A 188 -5.80 7.12 18.16
CA ARG A 188 -4.35 7.36 18.23
C ARG A 188 -3.50 6.08 18.11
N LYS A 189 -3.93 5.19 17.25
CA LYS A 189 -3.25 3.91 16.97
C LYS A 189 -2.91 3.76 15.50
N ALA A 190 -1.82 3.03 15.25
CA ALA A 190 -1.44 2.61 13.91
C ALA A 190 -1.62 1.10 13.77
N TYR A 191 -1.90 0.65 12.54
CA TYR A 191 -2.15 -0.76 12.21
C TYR A 191 -1.41 -1.17 10.95
N ASN A 192 -0.60 -2.21 11.04
CA ASN A 192 -0.05 -2.89 9.88
C ASN A 192 -1.14 -3.66 9.15
N VAL A 193 -1.15 -3.56 7.82
CA VAL A 193 -2.12 -4.26 6.96
C VAL A 193 -1.37 -4.85 5.77
N ALA A 194 -1.08 -6.14 5.84
CA ALA A 194 -0.23 -6.83 4.86
C ALA A 194 -0.59 -8.32 4.80
N PHE A 195 -0.02 -9.05 3.86
CA PHE A 195 0.17 -10.49 4.04
C PHE A 195 1.26 -10.73 5.10
N GLU A 196 1.11 -11.79 5.88
CA GLU A 196 2.09 -12.21 6.87
C GLU A 196 2.73 -13.51 6.41
N GLY A 197 4.05 -13.59 6.50
CA GLY A 197 4.78 -14.80 6.12
C GLY A 197 4.97 -15.02 4.61
N VAL A 198 4.48 -14.14 3.74
CA VAL A 198 4.59 -14.28 2.28
C VAL A 198 5.92 -13.73 1.78
N SER A 199 6.71 -14.58 1.14
CA SER A 199 7.97 -14.20 0.48
C SER A 199 7.75 -13.79 -0.98
N LEU A 200 8.79 -13.22 -1.61
CA LEU A 200 8.77 -12.99 -3.06
C LEU A 200 8.67 -14.31 -3.84
N ARG A 201 9.30 -15.38 -3.32
CA ARG A 201 9.16 -16.73 -3.88
C ARG A 201 7.69 -17.17 -3.88
N ASP A 202 6.99 -17.06 -2.74
CA ASP A 202 5.59 -17.47 -2.63
C ASP A 202 4.70 -16.71 -3.61
N LEU A 203 4.96 -15.42 -3.78
CA LEU A 203 4.26 -14.59 -4.76
C LEU A 203 4.45 -15.11 -6.19
N ILE A 204 5.71 -15.34 -6.62
CA ILE A 204 6.02 -15.76 -7.99
C ILE A 204 5.50 -17.18 -8.26
N GLU A 205 5.69 -18.10 -7.31
CA GLU A 205 5.16 -19.45 -7.41
C GLU A 205 3.63 -19.48 -7.39
N GLY A 206 3.00 -18.61 -6.60
CA GLY A 206 1.55 -18.43 -6.61
C GLY A 206 1.03 -17.94 -7.97
N ILE A 207 1.69 -16.95 -8.57
CA ILE A 207 1.40 -16.49 -9.93
C ILE A 207 1.53 -17.65 -10.94
N ALA A 208 2.64 -18.37 -10.88
CA ALA A 208 2.92 -19.46 -11.80
C ALA A 208 1.88 -20.59 -11.69
N ARG A 209 1.51 -20.98 -10.45
CA ARG A 209 0.41 -21.94 -10.20
C ARG A 209 -0.91 -21.45 -10.77
N ALA A 210 -1.27 -20.18 -10.54
CA ALA A 210 -2.52 -19.61 -11.08
C ALA A 210 -2.55 -19.53 -12.61
N MET A 211 -1.38 -19.50 -13.25
CA MET A 211 -1.23 -19.54 -14.70
C MET A 211 -1.07 -20.95 -15.27
N GLY A 212 -0.85 -21.96 -14.43
CA GLY A 212 -0.63 -23.36 -14.85
C GLY A 212 0.74 -23.60 -15.46
N VAL A 213 1.77 -22.83 -15.06
CA VAL A 213 3.15 -22.92 -15.60
C VAL A 213 4.16 -23.09 -14.46
N ALA A 214 5.37 -23.53 -14.78
CA ALA A 214 6.48 -23.59 -13.83
C ALA A 214 7.38 -22.36 -14.02
N PRO A 215 7.67 -21.56 -12.97
CA PRO A 215 8.55 -20.40 -13.10
C PRO A 215 10.01 -20.85 -13.21
N ARG A 216 10.81 -20.14 -14.01
CA ARG A 216 12.26 -20.36 -14.11
C ARG A 216 12.98 -19.24 -13.35
N LEU A 217 13.11 -19.40 -12.03
CA LEU A 217 13.79 -18.42 -11.19
C LEU A 217 15.30 -18.41 -11.48
N HIS A 218 15.87 -17.22 -11.61
CA HIS A 218 17.31 -17.01 -11.81
C HIS A 218 17.80 -16.00 -10.75
N PRO A 219 18.29 -16.48 -9.59
CA PRO A 219 18.81 -15.63 -8.53
C PRO A 219 20.11 -14.93 -8.95
N ILE A 220 20.16 -13.61 -8.79
CA ILE A 220 21.36 -12.80 -8.98
C ILE A 220 21.53 -11.83 -7.78
N PRO A 221 22.72 -11.30 -7.55
CA PRO A 221 22.92 -10.28 -6.51
C PRO A 221 21.95 -9.12 -6.66
N TYR A 222 21.37 -8.65 -5.54
CA TYR A 222 20.40 -7.53 -5.56
C TYR A 222 20.94 -6.30 -6.29
N ALA A 223 22.24 -6.00 -6.11
CA ALA A 223 22.89 -4.85 -6.75
C ALA A 223 23.03 -4.97 -8.28
N GLU A 224 22.85 -6.16 -8.83
CA GLU A 224 22.98 -6.46 -10.27
C GLU A 224 21.60 -6.57 -10.96
N LEU A 225 20.50 -6.47 -10.20
CA LEU A 225 19.15 -6.51 -10.77
C LEU A 225 18.92 -5.31 -11.70
N PRO A 226 18.56 -5.53 -12.97
CA PRO A 226 18.12 -4.45 -13.84
C PRO A 226 16.87 -3.77 -13.30
N ASP A 227 16.72 -2.48 -13.56
CA ASP A 227 15.55 -1.71 -13.16
C ASP A 227 14.25 -2.34 -13.67
N GLY A 228 13.31 -2.53 -12.75
CA GLY A 228 11.98 -3.10 -13.05
C GLY A 228 11.96 -4.62 -13.25
N ALA A 229 13.11 -5.33 -13.17
CA ALA A 229 13.16 -6.78 -13.32
C ALA A 229 12.44 -7.52 -12.19
N SER A 230 12.51 -6.99 -10.97
CA SER A 230 11.86 -7.58 -9.79
C SER A 230 11.25 -6.48 -8.88
N PRO A 231 10.12 -5.86 -9.29
CA PRO A 231 9.57 -4.66 -8.64
C PRO A 231 9.10 -4.88 -7.20
N TYR A 232 8.88 -6.11 -6.75
CA TYR A 232 8.63 -6.47 -5.36
C TYR A 232 9.84 -7.14 -4.69
N GLY A 233 10.99 -7.19 -5.36
CA GLY A 233 12.22 -7.72 -4.77
C GLY A 233 12.60 -6.91 -3.54
N PRO A 234 12.57 -7.49 -2.32
CA PRO A 234 12.88 -6.73 -1.13
C PRO A 234 14.36 -6.35 -1.09
N ASP A 235 14.65 -5.08 -0.81
CA ASP A 235 16.00 -4.66 -0.47
C ASP A 235 16.46 -5.47 0.77
N PRO A 236 17.55 -6.24 0.67
CA PRO A 236 18.00 -7.09 1.77
C PRO A 236 18.35 -6.31 3.05
N ARG A 237 18.53 -5.00 2.97
CA ARG A 237 18.80 -4.11 4.11
C ARG A 237 17.53 -3.64 4.84
N ARG A 238 16.33 -3.86 4.27
CA ARG A 238 15.08 -3.35 4.82
C ARG A 238 14.28 -4.45 5.51
N ALA A 239 13.31 -4.04 6.33
CA ALA A 239 12.33 -4.95 6.89
C ALA A 239 11.54 -5.62 5.76
N ALA A 240 11.44 -6.93 5.83
CA ALA A 240 10.84 -7.72 4.77
C ALA A 240 9.37 -8.06 5.04
N GLY A 241 8.87 -8.03 6.25
CA GLY A 241 7.48 -8.42 6.57
C GLY A 241 6.87 -7.54 7.65
N TYR A 242 5.65 -7.89 8.04
CA TYR A 242 4.85 -7.15 9.00
C TYR A 242 4.19 -8.09 9.99
N VAL A 243 4.14 -7.70 11.26
CA VAL A 243 3.37 -8.37 12.31
C VAL A 243 1.99 -7.75 12.35
N LEU A 244 0.93 -8.56 12.36
CA LEU A 244 -0.47 -8.12 12.29
C LEU A 244 -1.24 -8.28 13.60
N ASP A 245 -0.56 -8.67 14.69
CA ASP A 245 -1.19 -8.98 15.98
C ASP A 245 -2.12 -7.87 16.49
N ARG A 246 -1.72 -6.61 16.31
CA ARG A 246 -2.52 -5.47 16.72
C ARG A 246 -3.78 -5.32 15.86
N ALA A 247 -3.66 -5.40 14.54
CA ALA A 247 -4.78 -5.31 13.64
C ALA A 247 -5.79 -6.44 13.87
N ARG A 248 -5.31 -7.66 14.13
CA ARG A 248 -6.15 -8.81 14.51
C ARG A 248 -6.92 -8.56 15.80
N ARG A 249 -6.20 -8.23 16.86
CA ARG A 249 -6.79 -8.08 18.19
C ARG A 249 -7.76 -6.91 18.29
N GLU A 250 -7.42 -5.76 17.71
CA GLU A 250 -8.15 -4.51 17.93
C GLU A 250 -9.13 -4.16 16.81
N LEU A 251 -8.79 -4.48 15.56
CA LEU A 251 -9.68 -4.27 14.41
C LEU A 251 -10.44 -5.55 14.00
N GLY A 252 -10.03 -6.74 14.44
CA GLY A 252 -10.54 -8.00 13.91
C GLY A 252 -10.21 -8.18 12.43
N PHE A 253 -9.06 -7.65 12.01
CA PHE A 253 -8.56 -7.77 10.64
C PHE A 253 -7.85 -9.11 10.47
N GLU A 254 -8.19 -9.82 9.39
CA GLU A 254 -7.42 -10.97 8.88
C GLU A 254 -7.18 -10.77 7.39
N PRO A 255 -5.95 -10.98 6.91
CA PRO A 255 -5.67 -10.94 5.49
C PRO A 255 -6.33 -12.12 4.77
N SER A 256 -6.72 -11.90 3.54
CA SER A 256 -7.19 -12.96 2.64
C SER A 256 -6.06 -13.94 2.29
N ALA A 257 -6.40 -15.11 1.77
CA ALA A 257 -5.41 -16.02 1.21
C ALA A 257 -4.73 -15.40 -0.02
N LEU A 258 -3.42 -15.61 -0.17
CA LEU A 258 -2.66 -15.10 -1.31
C LEU A 258 -3.23 -15.64 -2.64
N GLU A 259 -3.65 -16.89 -2.65
CA GLU A 259 -4.23 -17.57 -3.81
C GLU A 259 -5.50 -16.87 -4.30
N ASP A 260 -6.37 -16.44 -3.41
CA ASP A 260 -7.61 -15.73 -3.75
C ASP A 260 -7.30 -14.35 -4.35
N ALA A 261 -6.36 -13.62 -3.72
CA ALA A 261 -5.91 -12.32 -4.20
C ALA A 261 -5.27 -12.41 -5.60
N LEU A 262 -4.46 -13.43 -5.84
CA LEU A 262 -3.84 -13.69 -7.14
C LEU A 262 -4.85 -14.13 -8.19
N ALA A 263 -5.79 -15.01 -7.85
CA ALA A 263 -6.82 -15.47 -8.78
C ALA A 263 -7.67 -14.29 -9.30
N GLU A 264 -8.08 -13.37 -8.42
CA GLU A 264 -8.84 -12.21 -8.83
C GLU A 264 -7.99 -11.19 -9.60
N THR A 265 -6.75 -10.97 -9.19
CA THR A 265 -5.84 -10.09 -9.90
C THR A 265 -5.55 -10.60 -11.31
N LEU A 266 -5.36 -11.92 -11.47
CA LEU A 266 -5.16 -12.55 -12.77
C LEU A 266 -6.42 -12.48 -13.64
N ALA A 267 -7.61 -12.65 -13.07
CA ALA A 267 -8.87 -12.48 -13.80
C ALA A 267 -9.00 -11.06 -14.37
N TRP A 268 -8.68 -10.05 -13.56
CA TRP A 268 -8.63 -8.66 -14.04
C TRP A 268 -7.56 -8.45 -15.13
N TYR A 269 -6.35 -8.98 -14.93
CA TYR A 269 -5.25 -8.86 -15.87
C TYR A 269 -5.62 -9.42 -17.25
N ARG A 270 -6.27 -10.57 -17.31
CA ARG A 270 -6.72 -11.21 -18.57
C ARG A 270 -7.67 -10.33 -19.39
N VAL A 271 -8.48 -9.49 -18.70
CA VAL A 271 -9.41 -8.57 -19.36
C VAL A 271 -8.74 -7.25 -19.71
N ALA A 272 -8.06 -6.63 -18.75
CA ALA A 272 -7.46 -5.31 -18.91
C ALA A 272 -6.18 -5.31 -19.75
N ARG A 273 -5.45 -6.44 -19.76
CA ARG A 273 -4.19 -6.66 -20.50
C ARG A 273 -3.20 -5.50 -20.36
N PRO A 274 -2.94 -4.99 -19.16
CA PRO A 274 -1.95 -3.95 -18.97
C PRO A 274 -0.56 -4.51 -19.21
N SER A 275 0.38 -3.67 -19.64
CA SER A 275 1.80 -4.02 -19.72
C SER A 275 2.62 -3.14 -18.80
N HIS A 276 3.53 -3.75 -18.04
CA HIS A 276 4.44 -3.01 -17.18
C HIS A 276 5.55 -2.35 -18.00
N PRO A 277 5.80 -1.03 -17.85
CA PRO A 277 6.81 -0.34 -18.65
C PRO A 277 8.20 -0.98 -18.61
N GLY A 278 8.60 -1.54 -17.47
CA GLY A 278 9.87 -2.26 -17.29
C GLY A 278 10.00 -3.53 -18.11
N TYR A 279 8.92 -4.05 -18.72
CA TYR A 279 9.01 -5.20 -19.63
C TYR A 279 9.77 -4.86 -20.92
N ALA A 280 9.91 -3.59 -21.30
CA ALA A 280 10.77 -3.16 -22.39
C ALA A 280 12.25 -3.55 -22.18
N ASN A 281 12.70 -3.73 -20.93
CA ASN A 281 14.05 -4.16 -20.58
C ASN A 281 14.24 -5.68 -20.61
N ARG A 282 13.21 -6.44 -20.99
CA ARG A 282 13.24 -7.92 -21.00
C ARG A 282 14.43 -8.53 -21.80
N PRO A 283 14.84 -8.01 -22.99
CA PRO A 283 16.02 -8.52 -23.69
C PRO A 283 17.29 -8.42 -22.85
N GLN A 284 17.48 -7.34 -22.09
CA GLN A 284 18.62 -7.18 -21.19
C GLN A 284 18.61 -8.19 -20.05
N GLU A 285 17.43 -8.45 -19.46
CA GLU A 285 17.27 -9.47 -18.42
C GLU A 285 17.63 -10.87 -18.91
N LEU A 286 17.19 -11.21 -20.14
CA LEU A 286 17.51 -12.48 -20.76
C LEU A 286 19.01 -12.62 -21.03
N ALA A 287 19.67 -11.54 -21.47
CA ALA A 287 21.12 -11.52 -21.67
C ALA A 287 21.87 -11.73 -20.34
N VAL A 288 21.46 -11.07 -19.26
CA VAL A 288 22.02 -11.27 -17.91
C VAL A 288 21.87 -12.71 -17.45
N ALA A 289 20.75 -13.35 -17.75
CA ALA A 289 20.50 -14.75 -17.42
C ALA A 289 21.23 -15.75 -18.32
N GLY A 290 22.00 -15.30 -19.33
CA GLY A 290 22.65 -16.17 -20.30
C GLY A 290 21.67 -16.89 -21.21
N ALA A 291 20.48 -16.37 -21.44
CA ALA A 291 19.38 -16.97 -22.22
C ALA A 291 19.04 -16.15 -23.48
N ALA A 292 19.95 -15.30 -23.93
CA ALA A 292 19.80 -14.46 -25.13
C ALA A 292 20.20 -15.22 -26.39
#